data_215a1c6978d861450898de5324ec668d
#
_entry.id   215a1c6978d861450898de5324ec668d
#
_cell.length_a   1.000
_cell.length_b   1.000
_cell.length_c   1.000
_cell.angle_alpha   90.00
_cell.angle_beta   90.00
_cell.angle_gamma   90.00
#
_symmetry.space_group_name_H-M   'P 1'
#
loop_
_entity.id
_entity.type
_entity.pdbx_description
1 polymer ?
#
loop_
_entity_poly.entity_id
_entity_poly.type
_entity_poly.pdbx_seq_one_letter_code
_entity_poly.pdbx_strand_id
1 'polypeptide(L)'
;MAKYYSVFKGKSGVPKILTSWDECKKEVIGCSGAIYKSFKTLDEAKEFILINTTGSSAKAKESSSKLEKEESFIADEGLTVYVDGSFSVEKKNFSYGLVAIEDGKVIYEDNGVGFDEKAIPLRNVSGEVLGAMKAVEYAINNNHKMVTIVFDYQGIESWALGTWKRNNEITSNYHNFMKEKMKDIRILFKKVKGHSGDKFNDRVDALAKEALGIK
;
A
#
# COMPACT_ATOMS: atom_id res chain seq x y z
N MET A 1 -22.19 23.30 0.58
CA MET A 1 -20.75 23.13 0.23
C MET A 1 -20.70 22.62 -1.20
N ALA A 2 -19.89 23.23 -2.05
CA ALA A 2 -19.67 22.77 -3.41
C ALA A 2 -19.03 21.36 -3.38
N LYS A 3 -19.50 20.47 -4.25
CA LYS A 3 -18.92 19.15 -4.45
C LYS A 3 -18.38 19.07 -5.88
N TYR A 4 -17.22 18.43 -6.03
CA TYR A 4 -16.62 18.15 -7.32
C TYR A 4 -16.75 16.66 -7.62
N TYR A 5 -17.17 16.32 -8.83
CA TYR A 5 -17.35 14.95 -9.29
C TYR A 5 -16.35 14.67 -10.39
N SER A 6 -15.32 13.88 -10.07
CA SER A 6 -14.34 13.42 -11.07
C SER A 6 -14.87 12.17 -11.74
N VAL A 7 -14.98 12.21 -13.06
CA VAL A 7 -15.30 11.07 -13.92
C VAL A 7 -14.04 10.76 -14.72
N PHE A 8 -13.36 9.68 -14.40
CA PHE A 8 -12.19 9.22 -15.16
C PHE A 8 -12.62 8.41 -16.38
N LYS A 9 -13.62 7.53 -16.21
CA LYS A 9 -14.21 6.75 -17.28
C LYS A 9 -15.73 6.90 -17.24
N GLY A 10 -16.29 7.49 -18.28
CA GLY A 10 -17.71 7.71 -18.50
C GLY A 10 -18.09 7.48 -19.96
N LYS A 11 -19.35 7.79 -20.31
CA LYS A 11 -19.86 7.63 -21.68
C LYS A 11 -19.08 8.39 -22.74
N SER A 12 -18.57 9.58 -22.38
CA SER A 12 -17.78 10.41 -23.31
C SER A 12 -16.38 9.87 -23.56
N GLY A 13 -15.89 8.91 -22.75
CA GLY A 13 -14.53 8.36 -22.86
C GLY A 13 -13.41 9.33 -22.46
N VAL A 14 -13.72 10.56 -22.09
CA VAL A 14 -12.75 11.60 -21.73
C VAL A 14 -12.87 11.93 -20.24
N PRO A 15 -11.76 11.96 -19.47
CA PRO A 15 -11.78 12.36 -18.07
C PRO A 15 -12.30 13.80 -17.89
N LYS A 16 -13.17 14.02 -16.89
CA LYS A 16 -13.78 15.33 -16.60
C LYS A 16 -13.97 15.53 -15.10
N ILE A 17 -13.99 16.79 -14.70
CA ILE A 17 -14.40 17.22 -13.37
C ILE A 17 -15.66 18.05 -13.53
N LEU A 18 -16.73 17.64 -12.85
CA LEU A 18 -18.07 18.23 -12.92
C LEU A 18 -18.44 18.78 -11.53
N THR A 19 -19.24 19.82 -11.49
CA THR A 19 -19.69 20.45 -10.25
C THR A 19 -21.14 20.09 -9.88
N SER A 20 -21.82 19.39 -10.79
CA SER A 20 -23.19 18.94 -10.62
C SER A 20 -23.29 17.40 -10.64
N TRP A 21 -24.06 16.84 -9.70
CA TRP A 21 -24.37 15.41 -9.72
C TRP A 21 -25.17 15.01 -10.96
N ASP A 22 -26.08 15.88 -11.43
CA ASP A 22 -26.89 15.58 -12.61
C ASP A 22 -26.05 15.42 -13.88
N GLU A 23 -24.99 16.20 -14.02
CA GLU A 23 -24.04 16.05 -15.11
C GLU A 23 -23.20 14.77 -14.96
N CYS A 24 -22.71 14.50 -13.75
CA CYS A 24 -21.97 13.27 -13.46
C CYS A 24 -22.83 12.02 -13.72
N LYS A 25 -24.09 12.06 -13.31
CA LYS A 25 -25.09 11.00 -13.53
C LYS A 25 -25.26 10.67 -15.02
N LYS A 26 -25.31 11.68 -15.89
CA LYS A 26 -25.43 11.49 -17.35
C LYS A 26 -24.21 10.75 -17.93
N GLU A 27 -23.02 11.02 -17.38
CA GLU A 27 -21.76 10.37 -17.81
C GLU A 27 -21.62 8.93 -17.32
N VAL A 28 -22.12 8.60 -16.12
CA VAL A 28 -21.80 7.33 -15.48
C VAL A 28 -22.94 6.30 -15.51
N ILE A 29 -24.19 6.71 -15.52
CA ILE A 29 -25.33 5.78 -15.57
C ILE A 29 -25.41 5.10 -16.93
N GLY A 30 -25.44 3.75 -16.91
CA GLY A 30 -25.44 2.92 -18.11
C GLY A 30 -24.10 2.84 -18.84
N CYS A 31 -23.00 3.30 -18.22
CA CYS A 31 -21.65 3.10 -18.70
C CYS A 31 -21.02 1.93 -17.94
N SER A 32 -20.83 0.80 -18.59
CA SER A 32 -20.18 -0.37 -17.99
C SER A 32 -18.72 -0.05 -17.67
N GLY A 33 -18.33 -0.25 -16.40
CA GLY A 33 -16.98 0.04 -15.91
C GLY A 33 -16.69 1.53 -15.74
N ALA A 34 -17.72 2.37 -15.47
CA ALA A 34 -17.54 3.77 -15.13
C ALA A 34 -16.68 3.92 -13.86
N ILE A 35 -15.70 4.84 -13.90
CA ILE A 35 -14.80 5.17 -12.80
C ILE A 35 -15.02 6.63 -12.44
N TYR A 36 -15.59 6.88 -11.26
CA TYR A 36 -15.89 8.22 -10.78
C TYR A 36 -15.88 8.31 -9.26
N LYS A 37 -15.66 9.51 -8.73
CA LYS A 37 -15.69 9.78 -7.28
C LYS A 37 -16.02 11.25 -7.01
N SER A 38 -16.67 11.56 -5.86
CA SER A 38 -16.96 12.94 -5.43
C SER A 38 -15.96 13.41 -4.40
N PHE A 39 -15.59 14.70 -4.46
CA PHE A 39 -14.60 15.35 -3.62
C PHE A 39 -15.13 16.66 -3.05
N LYS A 40 -14.50 17.16 -1.99
CA LYS A 40 -14.81 18.45 -1.37
C LYS A 40 -14.03 19.60 -2.00
N THR A 41 -12.86 19.31 -2.57
CA THR A 41 -11.98 20.30 -3.20
C THR A 41 -11.71 19.94 -4.66
N LEU A 42 -11.38 20.96 -5.45
CA LEU A 42 -11.03 20.80 -6.85
C LEU A 42 -9.69 20.07 -7.02
N ASP A 43 -8.77 20.28 -6.09
CA ASP A 43 -7.43 19.69 -6.16
C ASP A 43 -7.47 18.17 -5.93
N GLU A 44 -8.26 17.70 -4.93
CA GLU A 44 -8.54 16.26 -4.76
C GLU A 44 -9.19 15.65 -6.01
N ALA A 45 -10.08 16.40 -6.67
CA ALA A 45 -10.75 15.96 -7.87
C ALA A 45 -9.79 15.82 -9.07
N LYS A 46 -8.82 16.73 -9.21
CA LYS A 46 -7.75 16.67 -10.23
C LYS A 46 -6.80 15.52 -9.98
N GLU A 47 -6.38 15.33 -8.73
CA GLU A 47 -5.49 14.26 -8.33
C GLU A 47 -6.09 12.88 -8.64
N PHE A 48 -7.38 12.68 -8.38
CA PHE A 48 -8.07 11.44 -8.75
C PHE A 48 -7.99 11.12 -10.25
N ILE A 49 -8.15 12.13 -11.13
CA ILE A 49 -8.01 11.92 -12.58
C ILE A 49 -6.57 11.59 -12.92
N LEU A 50 -5.60 12.31 -12.34
CA LEU A 50 -4.17 12.09 -12.60
C LEU A 50 -3.73 10.67 -12.22
N ILE A 51 -4.10 10.21 -11.02
CA ILE A 51 -3.79 8.86 -10.53
C ILE A 51 -4.37 7.78 -11.47
N ASN A 52 -5.61 7.95 -11.93
CA ASN A 52 -6.23 6.99 -12.83
C ASN A 52 -5.70 7.09 -14.27
N THR A 53 -5.16 8.23 -14.70
CA THR A 53 -4.52 8.41 -16.01
C THR A 53 -3.17 7.71 -16.06
N THR A 54 -2.38 7.80 -15.01
CA THR A 54 -1.06 7.15 -14.91
C THR A 54 -1.17 5.63 -14.69
N GLY A 55 -2.28 5.17 -14.09
CA GLY A 55 -2.55 3.74 -13.86
C GLY A 55 -3.28 3.02 -15.01
N SER A 56 -3.69 3.71 -16.08
CA SER A 56 -4.61 3.15 -17.10
C SER A 56 -3.92 2.54 -18.33
N SER A 57 -2.64 2.21 -18.28
CA SER A 57 -1.96 1.52 -19.41
C SER A 57 -2.11 0.01 -19.45
N ALA A 58 -3.03 -0.58 -18.69
CA ALA A 58 -3.24 -2.03 -18.76
C ALA A 58 -4.71 -2.40 -18.62
N LYS A 59 -5.47 -2.37 -19.74
CA LYS A 59 -6.56 -3.33 -20.01
C LYS A 59 -7.26 -3.02 -21.33
N ALA A 60 -6.85 -3.69 -22.39
CA ALA A 60 -7.71 -4.12 -23.49
C ALA A 60 -6.99 -5.19 -24.31
N LYS A 61 -7.34 -6.44 -24.11
CA LYS A 61 -7.81 -7.43 -25.10
C LYS A 61 -7.65 -8.84 -24.55
N GLU A 62 -8.79 -9.45 -24.25
CA GLU A 62 -8.88 -10.91 -24.18
C GLU A 62 -8.76 -11.50 -25.60
N SER A 63 -7.87 -12.44 -25.79
CA SER A 63 -8.12 -13.70 -26.49
C SER A 63 -6.97 -14.68 -26.25
N SER A 64 -7.36 -15.79 -25.66
CA SER A 64 -6.77 -17.14 -25.65
C SER A 64 -5.34 -17.34 -26.15
N SER A 65 -4.42 -17.68 -25.24
CA SER A 65 -3.60 -18.90 -25.33
C SER A 65 -2.82 -19.07 -24.01
N LYS A 66 -2.85 -20.30 -23.56
CA LYS A 66 -2.16 -20.87 -22.41
C LYS A 66 -0.65 -20.74 -22.66
N LEU A 67 0.01 -19.80 -22.05
CA LEU A 67 1.46 -19.72 -21.88
C LEU A 67 1.73 -19.03 -20.56
N GLU A 68 2.66 -19.55 -19.83
CA GLU A 68 3.11 -19.19 -18.50
C GLU A 68 3.24 -17.66 -18.35
N LYS A 69 2.44 -17.06 -17.46
CA LYS A 69 2.63 -15.68 -17.07
C LYS A 69 3.85 -15.60 -16.17
N GLU A 70 5.01 -15.41 -16.75
CA GLU A 70 6.03 -14.60 -16.12
C GLU A 70 5.41 -13.21 -15.99
N GLU A 71 4.96 -12.85 -14.79
CA GLU A 71 4.67 -11.46 -14.45
C GLU A 71 5.98 -10.71 -14.62
N SER A 72 6.08 -9.96 -15.73
CA SER A 72 7.18 -9.03 -15.93
C SER A 72 7.08 -7.99 -14.78
N PHE A 73 7.87 -8.21 -13.74
CA PHE A 73 8.23 -7.17 -12.80
C PHE A 73 8.82 -6.02 -13.62
N ILE A 74 8.08 -4.92 -13.73
CA ILE A 74 8.72 -3.64 -14.01
C ILE A 74 9.66 -3.46 -12.83
N ALA A 75 10.97 -3.58 -13.07
CA ALA A 75 11.98 -3.26 -12.09
C ALA A 75 11.76 -1.79 -11.74
N ASP A 76 11.10 -1.51 -10.62
CA ASP A 76 11.12 -0.20 -10.02
C ASP A 76 12.60 0.06 -9.69
N GLU A 77 13.21 1.02 -10.38
CA GLU A 77 14.54 1.49 -10.04
C GLU A 77 14.50 1.97 -8.59
N GLY A 78 14.89 1.14 -7.64
CA GLY A 78 14.90 1.49 -6.23
C GLY A 78 14.68 0.29 -5.29
N LEU A 79 14.83 0.59 -4.00
CA LEU A 79 14.66 -0.39 -2.95
C LEU A 79 13.19 -0.80 -2.80
N THR A 80 12.91 -2.09 -2.87
CA THR A 80 11.60 -2.68 -2.56
C THR A 80 11.71 -3.46 -1.26
N VAL A 81 10.81 -3.21 -0.30
CA VAL A 81 10.81 -3.88 1.00
C VAL A 81 9.45 -4.48 1.28
N TYR A 82 9.41 -5.81 1.36
CA TYR A 82 8.25 -6.55 1.82
C TYR A 82 8.19 -6.56 3.34
N VAL A 83 7.01 -6.39 3.89
CA VAL A 83 6.78 -6.42 5.33
C VAL A 83 5.52 -7.20 5.67
N ASP A 84 5.56 -7.92 6.78
CA ASP A 84 4.40 -8.63 7.34
C ASP A 84 4.51 -8.67 8.87
N GLY A 85 3.40 -8.98 9.52
CA GLY A 85 3.31 -9.06 10.97
C GLY A 85 2.69 -10.38 11.43
N SER A 86 3.18 -10.89 12.55
CA SER A 86 2.62 -12.06 13.20
C SER A 86 2.23 -11.76 14.65
N PHE A 87 1.34 -12.58 15.23
CA PHE A 87 0.91 -12.44 16.60
C PHE A 87 0.77 -13.82 17.27
N SER A 88 1.38 -13.96 18.44
CA SER A 88 1.21 -15.14 19.29
C SER A 88 0.17 -14.86 20.38
N VAL A 89 -0.94 -15.62 20.35
CA VAL A 89 -1.96 -15.56 21.41
C VAL A 89 -1.41 -16.08 22.73
N GLU A 90 -0.56 -17.12 22.69
CA GLU A 90 0.06 -17.72 23.86
C GLU A 90 1.04 -16.75 24.54
N LYS A 91 1.96 -16.16 23.75
CA LYS A 91 2.96 -15.22 24.24
C LYS A 91 2.41 -13.81 24.45
N LYS A 92 1.18 -13.55 23.99
CA LYS A 92 0.53 -12.22 23.98
C LYS A 92 1.47 -11.15 23.42
N ASN A 93 2.13 -11.45 22.28
CA ASN A 93 3.08 -10.56 21.68
C ASN A 93 3.04 -10.62 20.16
N PHE A 94 3.57 -9.60 19.50
CA PHE A 94 3.60 -9.43 18.06
C PHE A 94 5.04 -9.33 17.54
N SER A 95 5.20 -9.60 16.27
CA SER A 95 6.49 -9.53 15.58
C SER A 95 6.34 -8.98 14.19
N TYR A 96 7.45 -8.60 13.58
CA TYR A 96 7.54 -8.23 12.17
C TYR A 96 8.52 -9.14 11.44
N GLY A 97 8.31 -9.25 10.13
CA GLY A 97 9.28 -9.71 9.15
C GLY A 97 9.54 -8.64 8.12
N LEU A 98 10.73 -8.62 7.56
CA LEU A 98 11.18 -7.67 6.55
C LEU A 98 12.10 -8.35 5.56
N VAL A 99 11.87 -8.13 4.25
CA VAL A 99 12.76 -8.57 3.15
C VAL A 99 12.99 -7.39 2.22
N ALA A 100 14.23 -6.94 2.12
CA ALA A 100 14.64 -5.87 1.22
C ALA A 100 15.23 -6.45 -0.07
N ILE A 101 14.77 -5.90 -1.20
CA ILE A 101 15.07 -6.38 -2.55
C ILE A 101 15.56 -5.21 -3.39
N GLU A 102 16.66 -5.42 -4.08
CA GLU A 102 17.19 -4.51 -5.08
C GLU A 102 17.59 -5.33 -6.31
N ASP A 103 17.27 -4.85 -7.51
CA ASP A 103 17.52 -5.55 -8.78
C ASP A 103 17.01 -7.01 -8.79
N GLY A 104 15.85 -7.25 -8.17
CA GLY A 104 15.22 -8.58 -8.08
C GLY A 104 15.93 -9.56 -7.14
N LYS A 105 16.95 -9.13 -6.39
CA LYS A 105 17.69 -9.94 -5.43
C LYS A 105 17.41 -9.50 -4.01
N VAL A 106 17.31 -10.45 -3.10
CA VAL A 106 17.25 -10.17 -1.66
C VAL A 106 18.63 -9.67 -1.22
N ILE A 107 18.66 -8.46 -0.66
CA ILE A 107 19.88 -7.82 -0.15
C ILE A 107 19.92 -7.76 1.38
N TYR A 108 18.75 -7.87 2.04
CA TYR A 108 18.65 -7.84 3.49
C TYR A 108 17.36 -8.51 3.96
N GLU A 109 17.46 -9.23 5.07
CA GLU A 109 16.32 -9.78 5.80
C GLU A 109 16.43 -9.39 7.26
N ASP A 110 15.29 -9.13 7.90
CA ASP A 110 15.23 -8.82 9.31
C ASP A 110 13.91 -9.32 9.90
N ASN A 111 13.92 -9.61 11.18
CA ASN A 111 12.73 -9.89 11.95
C ASN A 111 12.93 -9.47 13.41
N GLY A 112 11.86 -9.31 14.13
CA GLY A 112 11.96 -8.99 15.54
C GLY A 112 10.62 -8.92 16.24
N VAL A 113 10.67 -8.96 17.55
CA VAL A 113 9.51 -8.90 18.44
C VAL A 113 9.26 -7.44 18.84
N GLY A 114 7.99 -7.03 18.85
CA GLY A 114 7.61 -5.74 19.38
C GLY A 114 7.50 -5.75 20.90
N PHE A 115 7.75 -4.58 21.53
CA PHE A 115 7.77 -4.44 23.00
C PHE A 115 6.73 -3.45 23.52
N ASP A 116 5.89 -2.86 22.65
CA ASP A 116 4.88 -1.87 23.07
C ASP A 116 3.57 -2.59 23.46
N GLU A 117 3.29 -2.61 24.75
CA GLU A 117 2.07 -3.20 25.28
C GLU A 117 0.78 -2.57 24.72
N LYS A 118 0.82 -1.29 24.35
CA LYS A 118 -0.30 -0.57 23.75
C LYS A 118 -0.59 -1.06 22.31
N ALA A 119 0.38 -1.69 21.69
CA ALA A 119 0.26 -2.25 20.35
C ALA A 119 -0.37 -3.65 20.34
N ILE A 120 -0.32 -4.40 21.44
CA ILE A 120 -0.85 -5.77 21.56
C ILE A 120 -2.30 -5.91 21.05
N PRO A 121 -3.23 -4.96 21.32
CA PRO A 121 -4.60 -5.07 20.84
C PRO A 121 -4.75 -5.10 19.30
N LEU A 122 -3.80 -4.56 18.57
CA LEU A 122 -3.78 -4.59 17.10
C LEU A 122 -3.21 -5.90 16.54
N ARG A 123 -2.68 -6.80 17.40
CA ARG A 123 -2.18 -8.13 17.04
C ARG A 123 -1.12 -8.08 15.92
N ASN A 124 -1.29 -8.88 14.84
CA ASN A 124 -0.39 -8.91 13.68
C ASN A 124 -0.23 -7.55 13.00
N VAL A 125 -1.29 -6.74 12.97
CA VAL A 125 -1.23 -5.39 12.38
C VAL A 125 -0.15 -4.52 13.04
N SER A 126 0.11 -4.69 14.34
CA SER A 126 1.21 -4.00 15.02
C SER A 126 2.57 -4.41 14.48
N GLY A 127 2.72 -5.68 14.12
CA GLY A 127 3.92 -6.19 13.45
C GLY A 127 4.12 -5.55 12.08
N GLU A 128 3.06 -5.50 11.26
CA GLU A 128 3.14 -4.84 9.96
C GLU A 128 3.49 -3.35 10.07
N VAL A 129 2.88 -2.63 11.03
CA VAL A 129 3.21 -1.22 11.31
C VAL A 129 4.69 -1.08 11.69
N LEU A 130 5.18 -1.93 12.58
CA LEU A 130 6.58 -1.92 13.01
C LEU A 130 7.51 -2.26 11.83
N GLY A 131 7.20 -3.28 11.04
CA GLY A 131 7.93 -3.68 9.84
C GLY A 131 8.02 -2.54 8.81
N ALA A 132 6.89 -1.84 8.57
CA ALA A 132 6.87 -0.70 7.66
C ALA A 132 7.76 0.46 8.16
N MET A 133 7.78 0.74 9.47
CA MET A 133 8.70 1.74 10.05
C MET A 133 10.16 1.30 9.88
N LYS A 134 10.46 0.03 10.14
CA LYS A 134 11.81 -0.55 9.97
C LYS A 134 12.27 -0.51 8.51
N ALA A 135 11.38 -0.74 7.55
CA ALA A 135 11.67 -0.61 6.12
C ALA A 135 12.14 0.80 5.75
N VAL A 136 11.47 1.82 6.27
CA VAL A 136 11.86 3.23 6.03
C VAL A 136 13.19 3.57 6.72
N GLU A 137 13.38 3.12 7.97
CA GLU A 137 14.65 3.31 8.69
C GLU A 137 15.81 2.65 7.94
N TYR A 138 15.62 1.42 7.47
CA TYR A 138 16.63 0.70 6.67
C TYR A 138 16.98 1.48 5.41
N ALA A 139 15.99 1.94 4.66
CA ALA A 139 16.21 2.69 3.43
C ALA A 139 17.01 3.98 3.67
N ILE A 140 16.66 4.75 4.70
CA ILE A 140 17.36 5.99 5.05
C ILE A 140 18.79 5.70 5.49
N ASN A 141 19.01 4.71 6.36
CA ASN A 141 20.32 4.35 6.89
C ASN A 141 21.28 3.85 5.80
N ASN A 142 20.74 3.29 4.72
CA ASN A 142 21.52 2.83 3.56
C ASN A 142 21.53 3.86 2.40
N ASN A 143 21.14 5.12 2.67
CA ASN A 143 21.17 6.25 1.72
C ASN A 143 20.29 6.09 0.48
N HIS A 144 19.27 5.23 0.51
CA HIS A 144 18.28 5.15 -0.57
C HIS A 144 17.45 6.43 -0.62
N LYS A 145 17.12 6.90 -1.82
CA LYS A 145 16.29 8.09 -2.03
C LYS A 145 14.80 7.76 -2.18
N MET A 146 14.52 6.48 -2.38
CA MET A 146 13.16 5.97 -2.56
C MET A 146 13.07 4.55 -1.98
N VAL A 147 11.91 4.23 -1.40
CA VAL A 147 11.55 2.88 -0.95
C VAL A 147 10.12 2.57 -1.33
N THR A 148 9.89 1.39 -1.90
CA THR A 148 8.56 0.83 -2.12
C THR A 148 8.27 -0.18 -1.01
N ILE A 149 7.31 0.12 -0.13
CA ILE A 149 6.84 -0.79 0.91
C ILE A 149 5.76 -1.69 0.32
N VAL A 150 5.99 -3.00 0.34
CA VAL A 150 5.03 -4.01 -0.13
C VAL A 150 4.39 -4.68 1.08
N PHE A 151 3.04 -4.71 1.14
CA PHE A 151 2.25 -5.14 2.28
C PHE A 151 0.92 -5.74 1.83
N ASP A 152 0.23 -6.49 2.68
CA ASP A 152 -1.09 -7.06 2.35
C ASP A 152 -2.26 -6.38 3.11
N TYR A 153 -2.03 -5.74 4.24
CA TYR A 153 -3.06 -5.03 5.00
C TYR A 153 -3.18 -3.56 4.62
N GLN A 154 -4.33 -3.16 4.08
CA GLN A 154 -4.59 -1.80 3.57
C GLN A 154 -4.31 -0.67 4.59
N GLY A 155 -4.37 -0.95 5.89
CA GLY A 155 -4.11 0.04 6.93
C GLY A 155 -2.71 0.65 6.86
N ILE A 156 -1.71 -0.08 6.36
CA ILE A 156 -0.33 0.39 6.26
C ILE A 156 -0.25 1.66 5.39
N GLU A 157 -0.78 1.65 4.20
CA GLU A 157 -0.85 2.83 3.34
C GLU A 157 -1.83 3.87 3.88
N SER A 158 -3.03 3.42 4.29
CA SER A 158 -4.12 4.34 4.60
C SER A 158 -3.87 5.17 5.86
N TRP A 159 -3.18 4.62 6.86
CA TRP A 159 -2.76 5.40 8.04
C TRP A 159 -1.55 6.27 7.74
N ALA A 160 -0.57 5.78 6.99
CA ALA A 160 0.59 6.57 6.58
C ALA A 160 0.16 7.85 5.86
N LEU A 161 -0.72 7.73 4.87
CA LEU A 161 -1.23 8.85 4.06
C LEU A 161 -2.36 9.64 4.73
N GLY A 162 -2.87 9.17 5.88
CA GLY A 162 -3.94 9.84 6.62
C GLY A 162 -5.33 9.70 6.02
N THR A 163 -5.55 8.77 5.09
CA THR A 163 -6.86 8.50 4.48
C THR A 163 -7.81 7.77 5.43
N TRP A 164 -7.29 7.00 6.39
CA TRP A 164 -8.05 6.41 7.47
C TRP A 164 -7.89 7.18 8.79
N LYS A 165 -8.94 7.14 9.62
CA LYS A 165 -8.89 7.70 10.97
C LYS A 165 -7.89 6.92 11.83
N ARG A 166 -7.16 7.63 12.67
CA ARG A 166 -6.18 7.10 13.62
C ARG A 166 -6.79 7.17 15.01
N ASN A 167 -7.48 6.12 15.42
CA ASN A 167 -8.28 6.09 16.64
C ASN A 167 -7.49 5.64 17.89
N ASN A 168 -6.21 5.33 17.75
CA ASN A 168 -5.32 4.92 18.82
C ASN A 168 -3.93 5.53 18.66
N GLU A 169 -3.13 5.43 19.70
CA GLU A 169 -1.78 6.01 19.78
C GLU A 169 -0.85 5.38 18.72
N ILE A 170 -0.94 4.07 18.49
CA ILE A 170 -0.07 3.35 17.55
C ILE A 170 -0.25 3.87 16.13
N THR A 171 -1.49 3.95 15.66
CA THR A 171 -1.78 4.42 14.30
C THR A 171 -1.48 5.92 14.13
N SER A 172 -1.61 6.69 15.22
CA SER A 172 -1.24 8.11 15.23
C SER A 172 0.26 8.32 15.19
N ASN A 173 1.02 7.55 15.97
CA ASN A 173 2.49 7.59 15.98
C ASN A 173 3.05 7.11 14.63
N TYR A 174 2.49 6.05 14.05
CA TYR A 174 2.85 5.58 12.72
C TYR A 174 2.66 6.65 11.65
N HIS A 175 1.50 7.31 11.62
CA HIS A 175 1.24 8.41 10.71
C HIS A 175 2.27 9.53 10.86
N ASN A 176 2.52 9.97 12.09
CA ASN A 176 3.45 11.06 12.36
C ASN A 176 4.88 10.68 11.93
N PHE A 177 5.30 9.45 12.22
CA PHE A 177 6.58 8.90 11.77
C PHE A 177 6.68 8.94 10.24
N MET A 178 5.71 8.36 9.53
CA MET A 178 5.73 8.32 8.07
C MET A 178 5.72 9.73 7.45
N LYS A 179 4.89 10.63 7.98
CA LYS A 179 4.84 12.02 7.54
C LYS A 179 6.17 12.76 7.73
N GLU A 180 6.88 12.49 8.82
CA GLU A 180 8.20 13.08 9.06
C GLU A 180 9.23 12.51 8.09
N LYS A 181 9.27 11.18 7.93
CA LYS A 181 10.24 10.51 7.05
C LYS A 181 10.01 10.79 5.56
N MET A 182 8.79 11.07 5.14
CA MET A 182 8.48 11.50 3.76
C MET A 182 9.11 12.84 3.37
N LYS A 183 9.68 13.59 4.32
CA LYS A 183 10.48 14.80 4.01
C LYS A 183 11.88 14.44 3.51
N ASP A 184 12.41 13.29 3.93
CA ASP A 184 13.79 12.88 3.69
C ASP A 184 13.90 11.85 2.57
N ILE A 185 12.87 11.00 2.41
CA ILE A 185 12.85 9.90 1.45
C ILE A 185 11.48 9.79 0.78
N ARG A 186 11.46 9.43 -0.51
CA ARG A 186 10.23 9.10 -1.23
C ARG A 186 9.75 7.71 -0.82
N ILE A 187 8.55 7.63 -0.21
CA ILE A 187 7.93 6.37 0.20
C ILE A 187 6.77 6.05 -0.74
N LEU A 188 6.83 4.90 -1.38
CA LEU A 188 5.78 4.33 -2.21
C LEU A 188 5.14 3.14 -1.49
N PHE A 189 3.86 2.91 -1.76
CA PHE A 189 3.08 1.83 -1.16
C PHE A 189 2.55 0.91 -2.24
N LYS A 190 2.81 -0.41 -2.11
CA LYS A 190 2.33 -1.43 -3.04
C LYS A 190 1.60 -2.52 -2.26
N LYS A 191 0.28 -2.57 -2.44
CA LYS A 191 -0.51 -3.64 -1.82
C LYS A 191 -0.46 -4.90 -2.66
N VAL A 192 -0.20 -6.02 -2.02
CA VAL A 192 -0.31 -7.37 -2.59
C VAL A 192 -1.49 -8.11 -1.95
N LYS A 193 -1.83 -9.26 -2.51
CA LYS A 193 -2.82 -10.16 -1.90
C LYS A 193 -2.07 -11.14 -1.00
N GLY A 194 -2.44 -11.19 0.28
CA GLY A 194 -1.88 -12.16 1.21
C GLY A 194 -2.10 -13.59 0.74
N HIS A 195 -1.14 -14.47 1.00
CA HIS A 195 -1.16 -15.90 0.65
C HIS A 195 -1.45 -16.18 -0.84
N SER A 196 -0.92 -15.36 -1.73
CA SER A 196 -1.12 -15.49 -3.18
C SER A 196 -0.02 -16.29 -3.90
N GLY A 197 0.95 -16.82 -3.15
CA GLY A 197 2.12 -17.52 -3.69
C GLY A 197 3.25 -16.57 -4.13
N ASP A 198 3.20 -15.30 -3.72
CA ASP A 198 4.34 -14.39 -3.84
C ASP A 198 5.44 -14.82 -2.87
N LYS A 199 6.56 -15.29 -3.42
CA LYS A 199 7.67 -15.87 -2.64
C LYS A 199 8.24 -14.94 -1.58
N PHE A 200 8.20 -13.63 -1.80
CA PHE A 200 8.73 -12.66 -0.84
C PHE A 200 7.70 -12.34 0.25
N ASN A 201 6.41 -12.33 -0.11
CA ASN A 201 5.34 -12.22 0.88
C ASN A 201 5.28 -13.47 1.79
N ASP A 202 5.44 -14.66 1.22
CA ASP A 202 5.53 -15.89 2.01
C ASP A 202 6.80 -15.91 2.89
N ARG A 203 7.91 -15.32 2.43
CA ARG A 203 9.15 -15.22 3.21
C ARG A 203 9.02 -14.28 4.39
N VAL A 204 8.40 -13.10 4.23
CA VAL A 204 8.22 -12.16 5.37
C VAL A 204 7.25 -12.70 6.40
N ASP A 205 6.20 -13.43 6.00
CA ASP A 205 5.31 -14.15 6.93
C ASP A 205 6.11 -15.18 7.76
N ALA A 206 6.97 -15.97 7.10
CA ALA A 206 7.83 -16.92 7.79
C ALA A 206 8.78 -16.21 8.78
N LEU A 207 9.44 -15.13 8.39
CA LEU A 207 10.33 -14.34 9.25
C LEU A 207 9.59 -13.79 10.47
N ALA A 208 8.39 -13.24 10.28
CA ALA A 208 7.58 -12.74 11.39
C ALA A 208 7.21 -13.86 12.38
N LYS A 209 6.87 -15.06 11.89
CA LYS A 209 6.60 -16.23 12.73
C LYS A 209 7.85 -16.74 13.44
N GLU A 210 8.99 -16.82 12.74
CA GLU A 210 10.28 -17.20 13.31
C GLU A 210 10.65 -16.35 14.53
N ALA A 211 10.45 -15.01 14.47
CA ALA A 211 10.72 -14.11 15.58
C ALA A 211 9.94 -14.45 16.84
N LEU A 212 8.71 -14.97 16.71
CA LEU A 212 7.88 -15.43 17.83
C LEU A 212 8.13 -16.89 18.19
N GLY A 213 8.95 -17.65 17.44
CA GLY A 213 9.14 -19.09 17.63
C GLY A 213 7.86 -19.88 17.32
N ILE A 214 7.05 -19.38 16.39
CA ILE A 214 5.84 -20.06 15.86
C ILE A 214 6.26 -20.82 14.60
N LYS A 215 5.77 -22.05 14.45
CA LYS A 215 5.97 -22.86 13.23
C LYS A 215 4.82 -22.69 12.26
#